data_b81a05506b99c1f91dabd21e99afafc5
#
_entry.id   b81a05506b99c1f91dabd21e99afafc5
#
_cell.length_a   1.000
_cell.length_b   1.000
_cell.length_c   1.000
_cell.angle_alpha   90.00
_cell.angle_beta   90.00
_cell.angle_gamma   90.00
#
_symmetry.space_group_name_H-M   'P 1'
#
loop_
_entity.id
_entity.type
_entity.pdbx_description
1 polymer ?
#
loop_
_entity_poly.entity_id
_entity_poly.type
_entity_poly.pdbx_seq_one_letter_code
_entity_poly.pdbx_strand_id
1 'polypeptide(L)'
;MSADLADSTNISGFSKGRDGVEDLGMYDKHTNPDSPLMPQGITEFANAGMMAGLSTVNFNEDTLGDYNGFIGSFSTYGSFSYLKYGAIRLFSQLAQDSQMKVGKLLWVAGHSGPETAEDSRTHFGIFAPGVTQLFPDGHIINLHPWEHNDVAPALAAALSTDVPIVALHLTRPAITVPDRKKLGIASHFDASKGAYLIRDYDERPHEGVIIVRGTSSTNTIVSILDQIASKHNVKIVSAISWELFQRQDNSYKNSIISEKEWLDSMIVTNTGLRIMNNWISNRIVSEYSVSPDWDNNWRTGGTLDQIIDEAHLSPRWVLEAIDKFTSERDIRLERLNNQLPD
;
A
#
# COMPACT_ATOMS: atom_id res chain seq x y z
N MET A 1 18.39 -5.69 -7.42
CA MET A 1 18.23 -5.40 -5.98
C MET A 1 19.55 -4.86 -5.45
N SER A 2 19.55 -3.81 -4.64
CA SER A 2 20.78 -3.36 -3.96
C SER A 2 21.25 -4.42 -2.96
N ALA A 3 22.57 -4.50 -2.72
CA ALA A 3 23.15 -5.52 -1.84
C ALA A 3 22.58 -5.42 -0.41
N ASP A 4 22.45 -4.21 0.13
CA ASP A 4 21.90 -3.95 1.46
C ASP A 4 20.44 -4.39 1.59
N LEU A 5 19.64 -4.26 0.53
CA LEU A 5 18.25 -4.75 0.55
C LEU A 5 18.17 -6.27 0.48
N ALA A 6 19.11 -6.92 -0.22
CA ALA A 6 19.19 -8.38 -0.22
C ALA A 6 19.42 -8.91 1.19
N ASP A 7 20.32 -8.28 1.96
CA ASP A 7 20.61 -8.67 3.33
C ASP A 7 19.49 -8.28 4.29
N SER A 8 18.97 -7.06 4.24
CA SER A 8 17.94 -6.57 5.16
C SER A 8 16.58 -7.23 4.95
N THR A 9 16.27 -7.69 3.75
CA THR A 9 15.05 -8.44 3.43
C THR A 9 15.25 -9.96 3.51
N ASN A 10 16.47 -10.42 3.82
CA ASN A 10 16.87 -11.83 3.88
C ASN A 10 16.51 -12.63 2.59
N ILE A 11 16.48 -11.97 1.44
CA ILE A 11 16.16 -12.64 0.17
C ILE A 11 17.26 -13.63 -0.21
N SER A 12 18.54 -13.31 0.04
CA SER A 12 19.66 -14.22 -0.16
C SER A 12 19.60 -15.44 0.74
N GLY A 13 18.91 -15.36 1.87
CA GLY A 13 18.70 -16.45 2.81
C GLY A 13 17.30 -17.06 2.78
N PHE A 14 16.47 -16.69 1.79
CA PHE A 14 15.07 -17.10 1.71
C PHE A 14 14.85 -18.63 1.80
N SER A 15 15.75 -19.40 1.23
CA SER A 15 15.71 -20.86 1.25
C SER A 15 16.44 -21.50 2.43
N LYS A 16 17.21 -20.75 3.21
CA LYS A 16 17.99 -21.29 4.32
C LYS A 16 17.08 -21.85 5.42
N GLY A 17 17.39 -23.06 5.85
CA GLY A 17 16.68 -23.72 6.95
C GLY A 17 15.32 -24.31 6.59
N ARG A 18 14.95 -24.37 5.31
CA ARG A 18 13.78 -25.10 4.84
C ARG A 18 14.21 -26.51 4.40
N ASP A 19 13.64 -27.54 5.02
CA ASP A 19 13.92 -28.93 4.66
C ASP A 19 13.61 -29.18 3.17
N GLY A 20 14.60 -29.67 2.42
CA GLY A 20 14.45 -30.01 1.00
C GLY A 20 14.48 -28.83 0.02
N VAL A 21 14.80 -27.62 0.49
CA VAL A 21 14.96 -26.44 -0.38
C VAL A 21 16.40 -25.97 -0.36
N GLU A 22 17.05 -25.93 -1.51
CA GLU A 22 18.39 -25.38 -1.66
C GLU A 22 18.38 -23.86 -1.50
N ASP A 23 19.44 -23.30 -0.91
CA ASP A 23 19.69 -21.86 -0.94
C ASP A 23 20.10 -21.48 -2.38
N LEU A 24 19.24 -20.74 -3.08
CA LEU A 24 19.50 -20.35 -4.46
C LEU A 24 20.70 -19.40 -4.60
N GLY A 25 21.09 -18.71 -3.51
CA GLY A 25 22.19 -17.75 -3.52
C GLY A 25 21.98 -16.61 -4.53
N MET A 26 23.03 -15.85 -4.78
CA MET A 26 23.01 -14.79 -5.81
C MET A 26 23.51 -15.33 -7.14
N TYR A 27 22.98 -14.79 -8.24
CA TYR A 27 23.47 -15.06 -9.58
C TYR A 27 24.92 -14.66 -9.72
N ASP A 28 25.73 -15.57 -10.25
CA ASP A 28 27.07 -15.34 -10.75
C ASP A 28 27.28 -16.19 -11.99
N LYS A 29 27.72 -15.58 -13.07
CA LYS A 29 27.83 -16.26 -14.37
C LYS A 29 28.81 -17.46 -14.41
N HIS A 30 29.70 -17.56 -13.43
CA HIS A 30 30.70 -18.61 -13.36
C HIS A 30 30.43 -19.64 -12.27
N THR A 31 29.88 -19.18 -11.13
CA THR A 31 29.70 -20.02 -9.93
C THR A 31 28.24 -20.37 -9.63
N ASN A 32 27.28 -19.55 -10.11
CA ASN A 32 25.85 -19.79 -9.87
C ASN A 32 24.98 -19.21 -11.01
N PRO A 33 25.11 -19.74 -12.26
CA PRO A 33 24.43 -19.17 -13.42
C PRO A 33 22.91 -19.39 -13.45
N ASP A 34 22.42 -20.33 -12.65
CA ASP A 34 20.99 -20.71 -12.65
C ASP A 34 20.17 -19.93 -11.61
N SER A 35 20.82 -19.10 -10.77
CA SER A 35 20.09 -18.33 -9.77
C SER A 35 19.26 -17.20 -10.38
N PRO A 36 17.98 -17.08 -10.00
CA PRO A 36 17.12 -16.00 -10.42
C PRO A 36 17.40 -14.67 -9.68
N LEU A 37 18.24 -14.67 -8.64
CA LEU A 37 18.53 -13.49 -7.82
C LEU A 37 19.73 -12.71 -8.39
N MET A 38 19.45 -11.63 -9.12
CA MET A 38 20.47 -10.78 -9.74
C MET A 38 20.86 -9.61 -8.84
N PRO A 39 22.04 -9.58 -8.22
CA PRO A 39 22.52 -8.43 -7.46
C PRO A 39 22.92 -7.30 -8.42
N GLN A 40 22.51 -6.06 -8.12
CA GLN A 40 22.72 -4.92 -9.02
C GLN A 40 23.34 -3.68 -8.35
N GLY A 41 23.69 -3.73 -7.08
CA GLY A 41 24.10 -2.54 -6.37
C GLY A 41 22.98 -1.45 -6.31
N ILE A 42 23.37 -0.19 -6.11
CA ILE A 42 22.44 0.95 -6.03
C ILE A 42 22.21 1.50 -7.45
N THR A 43 21.34 0.86 -8.21
CA THR A 43 21.08 1.16 -9.63
C THR A 43 19.59 0.99 -9.96
N GLU A 44 18.72 1.77 -9.33
CA GLU A 44 17.27 1.61 -9.38
C GLU A 44 16.71 1.61 -10.81
N PHE A 45 17.19 2.50 -11.67
CA PHE A 45 16.75 2.57 -13.07
C PHE A 45 17.14 1.30 -13.85
N ALA A 46 18.39 0.85 -13.70
CA ALA A 46 18.89 -0.34 -14.37
C ALA A 46 18.16 -1.60 -13.87
N ASN A 47 17.94 -1.72 -12.57
CA ASN A 47 17.12 -2.78 -11.97
C ASN A 47 15.73 -2.87 -12.62
N ALA A 48 15.04 -1.74 -12.67
CA ALA A 48 13.71 -1.68 -13.27
C ALA A 48 13.73 -2.00 -14.77
N GLY A 49 14.72 -1.49 -15.49
CA GLY A 49 14.89 -1.74 -16.93
C GLY A 49 15.15 -3.20 -17.26
N MET A 50 16.03 -3.88 -16.51
CA MET A 50 16.31 -5.30 -16.70
C MET A 50 15.08 -6.17 -16.43
N MET A 51 14.38 -5.92 -15.31
CA MET A 51 13.18 -6.70 -14.99
C MET A 51 12.06 -6.43 -15.97
N ALA A 52 11.91 -5.18 -16.44
CA ALA A 52 10.99 -4.84 -17.51
C ALA A 52 11.33 -5.61 -18.80
N GLY A 53 12.60 -5.63 -19.18
CA GLY A 53 13.07 -6.39 -20.36
C GLY A 53 12.79 -7.89 -20.22
N LEU A 54 13.11 -8.50 -19.08
CA LEU A 54 12.83 -9.92 -18.83
C LEU A 54 11.33 -10.24 -18.91
N SER A 55 10.46 -9.35 -18.41
CA SER A 55 9.01 -9.52 -18.46
C SER A 55 8.42 -9.40 -19.87
N THR A 56 9.21 -9.00 -20.88
CA THR A 56 8.77 -8.99 -22.28
C THR A 56 9.14 -10.28 -23.05
N VAL A 57 9.96 -11.14 -22.46
CA VAL A 57 10.37 -12.39 -23.11
C VAL A 57 9.24 -13.40 -23.00
N ASN A 58 8.74 -13.86 -24.15
CA ASN A 58 7.68 -14.87 -24.23
C ASN A 58 8.22 -16.08 -25.02
N PHE A 59 8.29 -17.24 -24.39
CA PHE A 59 8.75 -18.50 -24.97
C PHE A 59 7.60 -19.34 -25.54
N ASN A 60 6.35 -18.84 -25.50
CA ASN A 60 5.22 -19.57 -26.05
C ASN A 60 5.28 -19.56 -27.59
N GLU A 61 4.88 -20.66 -28.25
CA GLU A 61 4.74 -20.70 -29.72
C GLU A 61 3.62 -19.77 -30.19
N ASP A 62 2.51 -19.70 -29.44
CA ASP A 62 1.43 -18.72 -29.64
C ASP A 62 1.68 -17.48 -28.75
N THR A 63 2.56 -16.61 -29.19
CA THR A 63 2.91 -15.38 -28.45
C THR A 63 1.77 -14.35 -28.40
N LEU A 64 0.73 -14.49 -29.22
CA LEU A 64 -0.43 -13.58 -29.23
C LEU A 64 -1.53 -14.06 -28.28
N GLY A 65 -1.70 -15.37 -28.15
CA GLY A 65 -2.75 -15.97 -27.33
C GLY A 65 -2.35 -16.20 -25.89
N ASP A 66 -1.09 -16.57 -25.65
CA ASP A 66 -0.64 -17.01 -24.33
C ASP A 66 0.75 -16.47 -23.97
N TYR A 67 1.10 -16.58 -22.72
CA TYR A 67 2.39 -16.14 -22.18
C TYR A 67 3.10 -17.27 -21.42
N ASN A 68 4.32 -17.54 -21.82
CA ASN A 68 5.26 -18.41 -21.13
C ASN A 68 6.61 -17.68 -21.01
N GLY A 69 6.89 -17.08 -19.86
CA GLY A 69 8.09 -16.27 -19.68
C GLY A 69 8.29 -15.87 -18.23
N PHE A 70 8.94 -14.75 -18.00
CA PHE A 70 9.35 -14.32 -16.67
C PHE A 70 8.39 -13.28 -16.07
N ILE A 71 8.18 -13.39 -14.77
CA ILE A 71 7.68 -12.29 -13.95
C ILE A 71 8.89 -11.56 -13.40
N GLY A 72 9.12 -10.33 -13.84
CA GLY A 72 10.19 -9.49 -13.34
C GLY A 72 9.83 -8.90 -11.97
N SER A 73 10.73 -9.06 -10.99
CA SER A 73 10.55 -8.42 -9.68
C SER A 73 11.79 -7.62 -9.30
N PHE A 74 11.59 -6.44 -8.75
CA PHE A 74 12.66 -5.60 -8.24
C PHE A 74 12.21 -4.84 -6.99
N SER A 75 13.17 -4.55 -6.11
CA SER A 75 12.93 -3.88 -4.84
C SER A 75 13.90 -2.72 -4.63
N THR A 76 13.41 -1.66 -3.98
CA THR A 76 14.21 -0.56 -3.46
C THR A 76 13.49 0.14 -2.31
N TYR A 77 14.18 1.09 -1.67
CA TYR A 77 13.55 2.02 -0.74
C TYR A 77 12.44 2.81 -1.43
N GLY A 78 11.31 2.96 -0.74
CA GLY A 78 10.14 3.67 -1.27
C GLY A 78 10.49 5.07 -1.77
N SER A 79 11.28 5.83 -1.00
CA SER A 79 11.72 7.20 -1.34
C SER A 79 12.52 7.30 -2.64
N PHE A 80 13.12 6.22 -3.13
CA PHE A 80 13.86 6.19 -4.40
C PHE A 80 13.03 5.63 -5.58
N SER A 81 11.75 5.40 -5.35
CA SER A 81 10.83 4.86 -6.38
C SER A 81 10.77 5.71 -7.63
N TYR A 82 10.92 7.04 -7.52
CA TYR A 82 10.91 7.94 -8.67
C TYR A 82 12.03 7.68 -9.68
N LEU A 83 13.16 7.12 -9.25
CA LEU A 83 14.28 6.78 -10.13
C LEU A 83 13.95 5.64 -11.11
N LYS A 84 12.91 4.86 -10.84
CA LYS A 84 12.48 3.72 -11.67
C LYS A 84 11.42 4.07 -12.69
N TYR A 85 10.73 5.19 -12.51
CA TYR A 85 9.54 5.55 -13.28
C TYR A 85 9.74 5.45 -14.80
N GLY A 86 10.87 5.95 -15.32
CA GLY A 86 11.13 5.95 -16.75
C GLY A 86 11.11 4.55 -17.38
N ALA A 87 11.79 3.59 -16.76
CA ALA A 87 11.82 2.21 -17.25
C ALA A 87 10.47 1.51 -17.17
N ILE A 88 9.76 1.72 -16.05
CA ILE A 88 8.45 1.09 -15.82
C ILE A 88 7.38 1.72 -16.73
N ARG A 89 7.46 3.03 -16.97
CA ARG A 89 6.59 3.70 -17.92
C ARG A 89 6.74 3.13 -19.33
N LEU A 90 7.96 2.86 -19.79
CA LEU A 90 8.19 2.23 -21.09
C LEU A 90 7.61 0.81 -21.15
N PHE A 91 7.75 0.03 -20.08
CA PHE A 91 7.11 -1.29 -20.00
C PHE A 91 5.57 -1.18 -20.06
N SER A 92 4.99 -0.21 -19.34
CA SER A 92 3.54 0.05 -19.38
C SER A 92 3.03 0.36 -20.79
N GLN A 93 3.75 1.21 -21.52
CA GLN A 93 3.42 1.54 -22.91
C GLN A 93 3.57 0.32 -23.82
N LEU A 94 4.65 -0.44 -23.67
CA LEU A 94 4.87 -1.66 -24.45
C LEU A 94 3.76 -2.69 -24.18
N ALA A 95 3.37 -2.90 -22.93
CA ALA A 95 2.30 -3.82 -22.58
C ALA A 95 0.93 -3.42 -23.19
N GLN A 96 0.69 -2.12 -23.35
CA GLN A 96 -0.50 -1.60 -24.02
C GLN A 96 -0.45 -1.81 -25.55
N ASP A 97 0.68 -1.50 -26.18
CA ASP A 97 0.79 -1.38 -27.63
C ASP A 97 1.23 -2.70 -28.30
N SER A 98 1.82 -3.63 -27.53
CA SER A 98 2.25 -4.92 -28.04
C SER A 98 1.06 -5.83 -28.38
N GLN A 99 1.11 -6.44 -29.54
CA GLN A 99 0.19 -7.55 -29.87
C GLN A 99 0.57 -8.84 -29.13
N MET A 100 1.85 -9.02 -28.84
CA MET A 100 2.32 -10.18 -28.08
C MET A 100 1.97 -10.04 -26.60
N LYS A 101 1.61 -11.15 -25.96
CA LYS A 101 1.44 -11.21 -24.54
C LYS A 101 2.78 -10.99 -23.84
N VAL A 102 2.76 -10.13 -22.83
CA VAL A 102 3.90 -9.84 -21.95
C VAL A 102 3.62 -10.33 -20.54
N GLY A 103 4.65 -10.56 -19.76
CA GLY A 103 4.55 -10.93 -18.36
C GLY A 103 4.17 -9.77 -17.47
N LYS A 104 4.34 -9.98 -16.18
CA LYS A 104 4.05 -8.97 -15.15
C LYS A 104 5.32 -8.41 -14.55
N LEU A 105 5.23 -7.19 -14.09
CA LEU A 105 6.28 -6.50 -13.38
C LEU A 105 5.85 -6.26 -11.94
N LEU A 106 6.57 -6.85 -10.99
CA LEU A 106 6.33 -6.63 -9.56
C LEU A 106 7.33 -5.59 -9.02
N TRP A 107 6.81 -4.46 -8.65
CA TRP A 107 7.54 -3.36 -8.05
C TRP A 107 7.37 -3.37 -6.53
N VAL A 108 8.38 -3.80 -5.82
CA VAL A 108 8.38 -3.75 -4.35
C VAL A 108 9.01 -2.42 -3.89
N ALA A 109 8.18 -1.55 -3.34
CA ALA A 109 8.59 -0.32 -2.68
C ALA A 109 8.70 -0.60 -1.17
N GLY A 110 9.82 -1.14 -0.75
CA GLY A 110 10.16 -1.27 0.67
C GLY A 110 10.33 0.11 1.29
N HIS A 111 10.11 0.28 2.57
CA HIS A 111 10.30 1.56 3.23
C HIS A 111 9.34 2.68 2.74
N SER A 112 8.05 2.37 2.65
CA SER A 112 6.99 3.36 2.45
C SER A 112 6.45 3.83 3.81
N GLY A 113 6.20 5.15 3.95
CA GLY A 113 5.69 5.75 5.19
C GLY A 113 6.73 6.60 5.93
N PRO A 114 6.33 7.32 6.99
CA PRO A 114 7.22 8.16 7.78
C PRO A 114 8.17 7.36 8.65
N GLU A 115 7.77 6.20 9.11
CA GLU A 115 8.53 5.27 9.96
C GLU A 115 9.89 4.88 9.38
N THR A 116 10.04 5.02 8.10
CA THR A 116 11.29 4.70 7.40
C THR A 116 12.40 5.74 7.62
N ALA A 117 12.05 6.92 8.15
CA ALA A 117 13.02 7.93 8.55
C ALA A 117 13.85 7.52 9.78
N GLU A 118 13.45 6.48 10.52
CA GLU A 118 14.25 5.84 11.57
C GLU A 118 15.61 5.35 11.03
N ASP A 119 15.59 4.79 9.82
CA ASP A 119 16.80 4.29 9.15
C ASP A 119 17.67 5.46 8.63
N SER A 120 17.05 6.40 7.93
CA SER A 120 17.68 7.62 7.46
C SER A 120 16.62 8.66 7.08
N ARG A 121 16.92 9.94 7.32
CA ARG A 121 16.06 11.05 6.87
C ARG A 121 15.77 11.03 5.36
N THR A 122 16.69 10.51 4.55
CA THR A 122 16.52 10.37 3.09
C THR A 122 15.55 9.27 2.71
N HIS A 123 15.22 8.38 3.65
CA HIS A 123 14.26 7.28 3.45
C HIS A 123 12.83 7.65 3.84
N PHE A 124 12.55 8.89 4.22
CA PHE A 124 11.22 9.39 4.52
C PHE A 124 10.28 9.24 3.30
N GLY A 125 9.51 8.16 3.28
CA GLY A 125 8.85 7.60 2.10
C GLY A 125 7.38 7.97 1.91
N ILE A 126 6.87 9.04 2.57
CA ILE A 126 5.43 9.38 2.55
C ILE A 126 4.86 9.72 1.17
N PHE A 127 5.70 10.18 0.24
CA PHE A 127 5.28 10.50 -1.14
C PHE A 127 5.63 9.40 -2.14
N ALA A 128 6.31 8.34 -1.71
CA ALA A 128 6.74 7.25 -2.59
C ALA A 128 5.60 6.66 -3.44
N PRO A 129 4.41 6.39 -2.89
CA PRO A 129 3.31 5.85 -3.68
C PRO A 129 2.75 6.81 -4.73
N GLY A 130 3.08 8.12 -4.68
CA GLY A 130 2.66 9.07 -5.70
C GLY A 130 3.24 8.80 -7.07
N VAL A 131 4.43 8.20 -7.15
CA VAL A 131 5.04 7.83 -8.43
C VAL A 131 4.23 6.76 -9.15
N THR A 132 3.65 5.82 -8.42
CA THR A 132 2.84 4.75 -9.00
C THR A 132 1.46 5.23 -9.46
N GLN A 133 1.04 6.43 -9.04
CA GLN A 133 -0.19 7.09 -9.51
C GLN A 133 -0.01 7.87 -10.82
N LEU A 134 1.21 7.89 -11.40
CA LEU A 134 1.52 8.54 -12.68
C LEU A 134 1.26 7.64 -13.90
N PHE A 135 0.60 6.52 -13.71
CA PHE A 135 0.19 5.59 -14.75
C PHE A 135 -1.29 5.75 -15.06
N PRO A 136 -1.72 5.49 -16.30
CA PRO A 136 -3.15 5.44 -16.63
C PRO A 136 -3.87 4.36 -15.80
N ASP A 137 -5.17 4.56 -15.58
CA ASP A 137 -6.00 3.56 -14.92
C ASP A 137 -5.96 2.23 -15.67
N GLY A 138 -5.88 1.13 -14.93
CA GLY A 138 -5.76 -0.21 -15.50
C GLY A 138 -4.34 -0.64 -15.86
N HIS A 139 -3.33 0.21 -15.74
CA HIS A 139 -1.94 -0.15 -16.03
C HIS A 139 -1.15 -0.62 -14.81
N ILE A 140 -1.60 -0.29 -13.61
CA ILE A 140 -0.93 -0.64 -12.36
C ILE A 140 -1.96 -0.92 -11.26
N ILE A 141 -1.63 -1.86 -10.38
CA ILE A 141 -2.34 -2.09 -9.12
C ILE A 141 -1.41 -1.73 -7.97
N ASN A 142 -1.87 -0.85 -7.10
CA ASN A 142 -1.17 -0.45 -5.89
C ASN A 142 -1.68 -1.24 -4.70
N LEU A 143 -0.77 -1.87 -3.94
CA LEU A 143 -1.07 -2.65 -2.75
C LEU A 143 -0.42 -2.00 -1.53
N HIS A 144 -1.22 -1.75 -0.49
CA HIS A 144 -0.80 -1.16 0.78
C HIS A 144 -1.22 -2.04 1.97
N PRO A 145 -0.70 -3.28 2.07
CA PRO A 145 -1.00 -4.14 3.21
C PRO A 145 -0.49 -3.50 4.50
N TRP A 146 -1.25 -3.63 5.60
CA TRP A 146 -0.81 -3.04 6.86
C TRP A 146 -0.08 -4.04 7.75
N GLU A 147 -0.30 -5.34 7.57
CA GLU A 147 0.40 -6.38 8.31
C GLU A 147 0.72 -7.59 7.40
N HIS A 148 1.55 -8.47 7.89
CA HIS A 148 2.15 -9.54 7.10
C HIS A 148 1.15 -10.44 6.37
N ASN A 149 0.05 -10.82 7.03
CA ASN A 149 -0.92 -11.77 6.44
C ASN A 149 -1.73 -11.16 5.28
N ASP A 150 -1.85 -9.83 5.19
CA ASP A 150 -2.51 -9.17 4.06
C ASP A 150 -1.73 -9.31 2.75
N VAL A 151 -0.40 -9.51 2.82
CA VAL A 151 0.48 -9.46 1.65
C VAL A 151 0.13 -10.54 0.63
N ALA A 152 0.07 -11.79 1.06
CA ALA A 152 -0.12 -12.92 0.15
C ALA A 152 -1.48 -12.87 -0.58
N PRO A 153 -2.63 -12.68 0.09
CA PRO A 153 -3.92 -12.62 -0.61
C PRO A 153 -4.06 -11.40 -1.52
N ALA A 154 -3.57 -10.22 -1.11
CA ALA A 154 -3.60 -9.03 -1.94
C ALA A 154 -2.71 -9.19 -3.19
N LEU A 155 -1.50 -9.71 -3.03
CA LEU A 155 -0.58 -9.95 -4.13
C LEU A 155 -1.11 -11.01 -5.10
N ALA A 156 -1.66 -12.11 -4.59
CA ALA A 156 -2.25 -13.16 -5.42
C ALA A 156 -3.42 -12.60 -6.25
N ALA A 157 -4.30 -11.80 -5.64
CA ALA A 157 -5.41 -11.16 -6.35
C ALA A 157 -4.90 -10.21 -7.46
N ALA A 158 -3.90 -9.38 -7.16
CA ALA A 158 -3.33 -8.46 -8.15
C ALA A 158 -2.65 -9.20 -9.32
N LEU A 159 -1.86 -10.22 -9.02
CA LEU A 159 -1.18 -11.04 -10.04
C LEU A 159 -2.16 -11.84 -10.91
N SER A 160 -3.36 -12.14 -10.41
CA SER A 160 -4.41 -12.84 -11.16
C SER A 160 -5.19 -11.96 -12.13
N THR A 161 -4.99 -10.64 -12.11
CA THR A 161 -5.61 -9.71 -13.05
C THR A 161 -4.85 -9.66 -14.38
N ASP A 162 -5.39 -8.95 -15.35
CA ASP A 162 -4.73 -8.63 -16.62
C ASP A 162 -3.76 -7.44 -16.54
N VAL A 163 -3.73 -6.72 -15.42
CA VAL A 163 -2.91 -5.53 -15.22
C VAL A 163 -1.42 -5.89 -15.21
N PRO A 164 -0.58 -5.23 -16.04
CA PRO A 164 0.80 -5.65 -16.23
C PRO A 164 1.75 -5.30 -15.07
N ILE A 165 1.40 -4.31 -14.23
CA ILE A 165 2.28 -3.83 -13.17
C ILE A 165 1.57 -3.95 -11.82
N VAL A 166 2.28 -4.49 -10.83
CA VAL A 166 1.84 -4.52 -9.43
C VAL A 166 2.87 -3.80 -8.58
N ALA A 167 2.46 -2.77 -7.85
CA ALA A 167 3.28 -2.06 -6.89
C ALA A 167 2.90 -2.47 -5.46
N LEU A 168 3.85 -3.05 -4.74
CA LEU A 168 3.68 -3.49 -3.36
C LEU A 168 4.42 -2.54 -2.43
N HIS A 169 3.67 -1.76 -1.65
CA HIS A 169 4.20 -0.79 -0.70
C HIS A 169 4.30 -1.41 0.69
N LEU A 170 5.52 -1.62 1.15
CA LEU A 170 5.82 -2.22 2.45
C LEU A 170 6.48 -1.20 3.37
N THR A 171 6.44 -1.47 4.67
CA THR A 171 7.19 -0.72 5.67
C THR A 171 8.40 -1.50 6.17
N ARG A 172 9.31 -0.85 6.88
CA ARG A 172 10.53 -1.46 7.43
C ARG A 172 10.37 -1.98 8.87
N PRO A 173 9.82 -1.20 9.83
CA PRO A 173 9.71 -1.66 11.19
C PRO A 173 8.83 -2.89 11.32
N ALA A 174 9.24 -3.80 12.19
CA ALA A 174 8.44 -4.97 12.55
C ALA A 174 7.20 -4.52 13.33
N ILE A 175 6.06 -5.15 13.04
CA ILE A 175 4.82 -4.98 13.80
C ILE A 175 4.35 -6.33 14.33
N THR A 176 3.60 -6.30 15.41
CA THR A 176 2.93 -7.48 15.91
C THR A 176 1.73 -7.82 15.02
N VAL A 177 1.68 -9.05 14.52
CA VAL A 177 0.51 -9.55 13.80
C VAL A 177 -0.64 -9.73 14.78
N PRO A 178 -1.80 -9.06 14.59
CA PRO A 178 -2.89 -9.12 15.53
C PRO A 178 -3.68 -10.42 15.47
N ASP A 179 -4.28 -10.80 16.59
CA ASP A 179 -5.35 -11.81 16.60
C ASP A 179 -6.66 -11.15 16.11
N ARG A 180 -6.85 -11.13 14.79
CA ARG A 180 -8.01 -10.50 14.15
C ARG A 180 -9.35 -11.07 14.65
N LYS A 181 -9.40 -12.38 14.93
CA LYS A 181 -10.62 -13.02 15.43
C LYS A 181 -11.00 -12.50 16.81
N LYS A 182 -10.02 -12.34 17.70
CA LYS A 182 -10.23 -11.79 19.04
C LYS A 182 -10.67 -10.33 18.99
N LEU A 183 -10.16 -9.55 18.03
CA LEU A 183 -10.48 -8.13 17.84
C LEU A 183 -11.74 -7.89 16.99
N GLY A 184 -12.36 -8.92 16.44
CA GLY A 184 -13.51 -8.78 15.55
C GLY A 184 -13.19 -8.15 14.19
N ILE A 185 -11.92 -8.12 13.80
CA ILE A 185 -11.46 -7.61 12.51
C ILE A 185 -11.73 -8.65 11.42
N ALA A 186 -12.09 -8.19 10.21
CA ALA A 186 -12.27 -9.03 9.04
C ALA A 186 -11.03 -9.92 8.75
N SER A 187 -11.22 -11.02 8.06
CA SER A 187 -10.14 -11.93 7.69
C SER A 187 -9.10 -11.23 6.82
N HIS A 188 -7.82 -11.57 7.00
CA HIS A 188 -6.74 -11.12 6.11
C HIS A 188 -6.95 -11.53 4.65
N PHE A 189 -7.71 -12.60 4.37
CA PHE A 189 -8.08 -12.98 3.02
C PHE A 189 -8.92 -11.91 2.31
N ASP A 190 -9.63 -11.06 3.05
CA ASP A 190 -10.39 -9.94 2.47
C ASP A 190 -9.49 -8.83 1.91
N ALA A 191 -8.19 -8.83 2.22
CA ALA A 191 -7.21 -7.96 1.56
C ALA A 191 -7.16 -8.16 0.04
N SER A 192 -7.51 -9.36 -0.44
CA SER A 192 -7.68 -9.67 -1.88
C SER A 192 -8.75 -8.82 -2.57
N LYS A 193 -9.68 -8.27 -1.82
CA LYS A 193 -10.78 -7.43 -2.32
C LYS A 193 -10.45 -5.94 -2.34
N GLY A 194 -9.27 -5.55 -1.85
CA GLY A 194 -8.77 -4.17 -1.88
C GLY A 194 -9.20 -3.27 -0.72
N ALA A 195 -10.26 -3.60 0.00
CA ALA A 195 -10.64 -2.96 1.27
C ALA A 195 -11.48 -3.92 2.12
N TYR A 196 -11.43 -3.76 3.44
CA TYR A 196 -12.23 -4.56 4.37
C TYR A 196 -12.49 -3.79 5.69
N LEU A 197 -13.41 -4.31 6.49
CA LEU A 197 -13.78 -3.70 7.77
C LEU A 197 -12.80 -4.10 8.88
N ILE A 198 -12.27 -3.10 9.59
CA ILE A 198 -11.64 -3.26 10.90
C ILE A 198 -12.72 -3.24 11.98
N ARG A 199 -13.71 -2.34 11.84
CA ARG A 199 -14.86 -2.23 12.75
C ARG A 199 -16.07 -1.73 11.97
N ASP A 200 -17.24 -2.31 12.22
CA ASP A 200 -18.52 -1.77 11.77
C ASP A 200 -19.19 -0.96 12.90
N TYR A 201 -20.26 -0.25 12.57
CA TYR A 201 -21.10 0.43 13.55
C TYR A 201 -21.74 -0.55 14.52
N ASP A 202 -22.04 -0.07 15.72
CA ASP A 202 -22.94 -0.71 16.67
C ASP A 202 -24.35 -0.04 16.64
N GLU A 203 -25.19 -0.34 17.60
CA GLU A 203 -26.59 0.16 17.67
C GLU A 203 -26.71 1.67 17.98
N ARG A 204 -25.62 2.33 18.36
CA ARG A 204 -25.60 3.77 18.64
C ARG A 204 -25.74 4.59 17.34
N PRO A 205 -26.09 5.88 17.43
CA PRO A 205 -26.05 6.76 16.24
C PRO A 205 -24.68 6.71 15.55
N HIS A 206 -24.69 6.60 14.23
CA HIS A 206 -23.45 6.57 13.43
C HIS A 206 -22.78 7.95 13.45
N GLU A 207 -21.47 7.99 13.61
CA GLU A 207 -20.68 9.23 13.71
C GLU A 207 -19.72 9.46 12.54
N GLY A 208 -19.80 8.64 11.50
CA GLY A 208 -18.99 8.76 10.28
C GLY A 208 -18.04 7.59 10.10
N VAL A 209 -17.19 7.68 9.05
CA VAL A 209 -16.28 6.61 8.65
C VAL A 209 -14.82 7.06 8.76
N ILE A 210 -13.97 6.19 9.26
CA ILE A 210 -12.51 6.32 9.23
C ILE A 210 -11.97 5.39 8.16
N ILE A 211 -11.34 5.94 7.11
CA ILE A 211 -10.61 5.17 6.11
C ILE A 211 -9.14 5.19 6.50
N VAL A 212 -8.59 4.04 6.84
CA VAL A 212 -7.19 3.95 7.27
C VAL A 212 -6.34 3.22 6.23
N ARG A 213 -5.13 3.73 5.96
CA ARG A 213 -4.19 3.11 5.04
C ARG A 213 -2.74 3.20 5.53
N GLY A 214 -2.03 2.10 5.35
CA GLY A 214 -0.61 1.96 5.67
C GLY A 214 -0.35 1.38 7.05
N THR A 215 0.87 0.89 7.25
CA THR A 215 1.22 0.06 8.41
C THR A 215 1.12 0.83 9.72
N SER A 216 1.83 1.95 9.88
CA SER A 216 1.85 2.69 11.15
C SER A 216 0.49 3.26 11.51
N SER A 217 -0.24 3.85 10.56
CA SER A 217 -1.57 4.40 10.80
C SER A 217 -2.58 3.32 11.21
N THR A 218 -2.60 2.18 10.51
CA THR A 218 -3.53 1.09 10.86
C THR A 218 -3.14 0.43 12.18
N ASN A 219 -1.84 0.25 12.43
CA ASN A 219 -1.37 -0.28 13.72
C ASN A 219 -1.77 0.63 14.88
N THR A 220 -1.68 1.95 14.71
CA THR A 220 -2.14 2.92 15.72
C THR A 220 -3.66 2.78 15.95
N ILE A 221 -4.48 2.78 14.90
CA ILE A 221 -5.95 2.59 15.02
C ILE A 221 -6.27 1.31 15.77
N VAL A 222 -5.63 0.19 15.42
CA VAL A 222 -5.89 -1.10 16.08
C VAL A 222 -5.45 -1.09 17.54
N SER A 223 -4.36 -0.39 17.88
CA SER A 223 -3.87 -0.29 19.27
C SER A 223 -4.83 0.49 20.20
N ILE A 224 -5.65 1.37 19.63
CA ILE A 224 -6.63 2.19 20.37
C ILE A 224 -8.09 1.81 20.06
N LEU A 225 -8.31 0.66 19.43
CA LEU A 225 -9.64 0.26 18.95
C LEU A 225 -10.69 0.21 20.05
N ASP A 226 -10.35 -0.31 21.24
CA ASP A 226 -11.24 -0.35 22.38
C ASP A 226 -11.58 1.07 22.91
N GLN A 227 -10.62 1.99 22.86
CA GLN A 227 -10.84 3.38 23.25
C GLN A 227 -11.79 4.08 22.27
N ILE A 228 -11.58 3.87 20.98
CA ILE A 228 -12.49 4.37 19.94
C ILE A 228 -13.88 3.78 20.16
N ALA A 229 -13.99 2.46 20.25
CA ALA A 229 -15.27 1.77 20.39
C ALA A 229 -16.06 2.19 21.65
N SER A 230 -15.38 2.50 22.75
CA SER A 230 -16.04 2.94 24.00
C SER A 230 -16.64 4.33 23.90
N LYS A 231 -16.04 5.23 23.12
CA LYS A 231 -16.45 6.63 23.01
C LYS A 231 -17.31 6.91 21.77
N HIS A 232 -16.94 6.31 20.64
CA HIS A 232 -17.44 6.70 19.32
C HIS A 232 -18.05 5.52 18.58
N ASN A 233 -19.11 5.78 17.81
CA ASN A 233 -19.69 4.82 16.88
C ASN A 233 -19.30 5.14 15.44
N VAL A 234 -18.03 4.94 15.13
CA VAL A 234 -17.46 5.10 13.80
C VAL A 234 -17.20 3.75 13.14
N LYS A 235 -17.46 3.68 11.83
CA LYS A 235 -17.01 2.55 11.00
C LYS A 235 -15.54 2.76 10.63
N ILE A 236 -14.75 1.69 10.62
CA ILE A 236 -13.32 1.75 10.29
C ILE A 236 -13.03 0.81 9.13
N VAL A 237 -12.55 1.36 8.03
CA VAL A 237 -12.25 0.66 6.77
C VAL A 237 -10.75 0.64 6.53
N SER A 238 -10.17 -0.54 6.35
CA SER A 238 -8.78 -0.70 5.89
C SER A 238 -8.72 -0.61 4.37
N ALA A 239 -7.97 0.36 3.84
CA ALA A 239 -7.80 0.61 2.41
C ALA A 239 -6.49 -0.01 1.90
N ILE A 240 -6.56 -1.20 1.31
CA ILE A 240 -5.42 -1.98 0.82
C ILE A 240 -5.07 -1.62 -0.63
N SER A 241 -6.08 -1.55 -1.51
CA SER A 241 -5.91 -1.25 -2.93
C SER A 241 -7.20 -0.67 -3.51
N TRP A 242 -7.11 0.53 -4.04
CA TRP A 242 -8.23 1.13 -4.76
C TRP A 242 -8.60 0.31 -6.00
N GLU A 243 -7.63 -0.11 -6.76
CA GLU A 243 -7.82 -0.81 -8.03
C GLU A 243 -8.48 -2.18 -7.83
N LEU A 244 -8.13 -2.92 -6.79
CA LEU A 244 -8.79 -4.17 -6.44
C LEU A 244 -10.20 -3.93 -5.87
N PHE A 245 -10.38 -2.87 -5.07
CA PHE A 245 -11.69 -2.52 -4.52
C PHE A 245 -12.69 -2.12 -5.61
N GLN A 246 -12.26 -1.36 -6.61
CA GLN A 246 -13.13 -0.98 -7.74
C GLN A 246 -13.55 -2.17 -8.62
N ARG A 247 -12.79 -3.26 -8.61
CA ARG A 247 -13.14 -4.51 -9.32
C ARG A 247 -14.20 -5.35 -8.61
N GLN A 248 -14.54 -5.02 -7.36
CA GLN A 248 -15.59 -5.72 -6.62
C GLN A 248 -16.98 -5.31 -7.13
N ASP A 249 -17.97 -6.18 -6.90
CA ASP A 249 -19.35 -5.84 -7.17
C ASP A 249 -19.88 -4.72 -6.24
N ASN A 250 -20.95 -4.06 -6.65
CA ASN A 250 -21.52 -2.96 -5.89
C ASN A 250 -22.08 -3.39 -4.53
N SER A 251 -22.49 -4.63 -4.37
CA SER A 251 -22.99 -5.17 -3.09
C SER A 251 -21.84 -5.20 -2.08
N TYR A 252 -20.67 -5.72 -2.49
CA TYR A 252 -19.50 -5.73 -1.63
C TYR A 252 -19.02 -4.31 -1.32
N LYS A 253 -18.87 -3.45 -2.35
CA LYS A 253 -18.43 -2.06 -2.14
C LYS A 253 -19.31 -1.33 -1.15
N ASN A 254 -20.64 -1.44 -1.29
CA ASN A 254 -21.60 -0.81 -0.40
C ASN A 254 -21.61 -1.41 1.02
N SER A 255 -21.25 -2.67 1.19
CA SER A 255 -21.11 -3.28 2.52
C SER A 255 -19.87 -2.78 3.28
N ILE A 256 -18.84 -2.36 2.55
CA ILE A 256 -17.63 -1.76 3.13
C ILE A 256 -17.82 -0.28 3.37
N ILE A 257 -18.23 0.48 2.36
CA ILE A 257 -18.48 1.90 2.42
C ILE A 257 -19.51 2.30 1.35
N SER A 258 -20.68 2.76 1.78
CA SER A 258 -21.69 3.31 0.88
C SER A 258 -21.32 4.74 0.45
N GLU A 259 -21.93 5.24 -0.62
CA GLU A 259 -21.70 6.62 -1.10
C GLU A 259 -21.95 7.67 -0.01
N LYS A 260 -23.01 7.49 0.78
CA LYS A 260 -23.33 8.38 1.90
C LYS A 260 -22.25 8.37 2.98
N GLU A 261 -21.78 7.18 3.35
CA GLU A 261 -20.72 7.00 4.34
C GLU A 261 -19.40 7.59 3.85
N TRP A 262 -19.13 7.46 2.56
CA TRP A 262 -17.92 8.02 1.95
C TRP A 262 -17.90 9.55 2.00
N LEU A 263 -19.05 10.22 1.85
CA LEU A 263 -19.17 11.67 2.01
C LEU A 263 -18.90 12.14 3.45
N ASP A 264 -19.30 11.36 4.48
CA ASP A 264 -19.06 11.64 5.90
C ASP A 264 -17.90 10.78 6.44
N SER A 265 -16.73 10.95 5.84
CA SER A 265 -15.54 10.19 6.23
C SER A 265 -14.35 11.09 6.59
N MET A 266 -13.35 10.50 7.23
CA MET A 266 -12.01 11.04 7.40
C MET A 266 -10.96 9.99 7.03
N ILE A 267 -9.74 10.41 6.74
CA ILE A 267 -8.64 9.53 6.40
C ILE A 267 -7.57 9.58 7.50
N VAL A 268 -7.02 8.42 7.84
CA VAL A 268 -5.80 8.29 8.63
C VAL A 268 -4.79 7.51 7.79
N THR A 269 -3.71 8.16 7.38
CA THR A 269 -2.75 7.56 6.46
C THR A 269 -1.30 7.82 6.86
N ASN A 270 -0.43 6.86 6.60
CA ASN A 270 1.03 7.01 6.75
C ASN A 270 1.70 7.59 5.49
N THR A 271 0.94 8.05 4.52
CA THR A 271 1.43 8.71 3.30
C THR A 271 0.94 10.16 3.26
N GLY A 272 1.53 10.99 2.39
CA GLY A 272 1.00 12.32 2.15
C GLY A 272 -0.46 12.27 1.71
N LEU A 273 -1.30 13.19 2.23
CA LEU A 273 -2.75 13.13 2.04
C LEU A 273 -3.15 13.09 0.55
N ARG A 274 -2.42 13.82 -0.31
CA ARG A 274 -2.65 13.81 -1.77
C ARG A 274 -2.58 12.42 -2.41
N ILE A 275 -1.87 11.47 -1.78
CA ILE A 275 -1.75 10.10 -2.27
C ILE A 275 -3.06 9.31 -2.05
N MET A 276 -3.96 9.84 -1.22
CA MET A 276 -5.27 9.27 -0.94
C MET A 276 -6.40 9.77 -1.85
N ASN A 277 -6.08 10.52 -2.92
CA ASN A 277 -7.10 11.18 -3.77
C ASN A 277 -8.27 10.27 -4.14
N ASN A 278 -8.02 9.02 -4.49
CA ASN A 278 -9.07 8.07 -4.85
C ASN A 278 -10.02 7.73 -3.68
N TRP A 279 -9.59 7.94 -2.43
CA TRP A 279 -10.37 7.68 -1.22
C TRP A 279 -10.98 8.96 -0.63
N ILE A 280 -10.67 10.12 -1.17
CA ILE A 280 -11.21 11.42 -0.74
C ILE A 280 -12.42 11.77 -1.59
N SER A 281 -13.59 11.80 -0.98
CA SER A 281 -14.85 12.11 -1.67
C SER A 281 -15.10 13.62 -1.84
N ASN A 282 -14.57 14.43 -0.93
CA ASN A 282 -14.79 15.87 -0.92
C ASN A 282 -13.73 16.60 -0.07
N ARG A 283 -13.74 17.94 -0.13
CA ARG A 283 -12.78 18.79 0.60
C ARG A 283 -12.89 18.67 2.11
N ILE A 284 -14.09 18.46 2.65
CA ILE A 284 -14.31 18.36 4.09
C ILE A 284 -13.60 17.11 4.63
N VAL A 285 -13.63 16.00 3.91
CA VAL A 285 -12.84 14.80 4.26
C VAL A 285 -11.37 15.15 4.48
N SER A 286 -10.77 15.93 3.57
CA SER A 286 -9.37 16.35 3.70
C SER A 286 -9.09 17.20 4.95
N GLU A 287 -10.03 18.06 5.35
CA GLU A 287 -9.87 18.96 6.48
C GLU A 287 -9.83 18.23 7.84
N TYR A 288 -10.47 17.08 7.94
CA TYR A 288 -10.49 16.26 9.17
C TYR A 288 -9.48 15.12 9.15
N SER A 289 -8.77 14.94 8.02
CA SER A 289 -7.85 13.82 7.84
C SER A 289 -6.52 14.00 8.57
N VAL A 290 -5.92 12.87 8.94
CA VAL A 290 -4.60 12.80 9.57
C VAL A 290 -3.60 12.22 8.59
N SER A 291 -2.52 12.95 8.35
CA SER A 291 -1.44 12.52 7.44
C SER A 291 -0.09 13.11 7.88
N PRO A 292 1.04 12.47 7.56
CA PRO A 292 2.36 12.90 8.00
C PRO A 292 2.88 14.20 7.34
N ASP A 293 2.16 14.73 6.34
CA ASP A 293 2.48 15.99 5.66
C ASP A 293 1.65 17.19 6.19
N TRP A 294 1.10 17.10 7.39
CA TRP A 294 0.23 18.08 8.01
C TRP A 294 0.84 19.49 8.11
N ASP A 295 2.16 19.60 8.26
CA ASP A 295 2.92 20.85 8.39
C ASP A 295 3.79 21.17 7.16
N ASN A 296 3.70 20.36 6.09
CA ASN A 296 4.49 20.45 4.86
C ASN A 296 6.01 20.38 5.06
N ASN A 297 6.48 19.71 6.12
CA ASN A 297 7.89 19.55 6.43
C ASN A 297 8.39 18.12 6.21
N TRP A 298 9.65 17.99 5.81
CA TRP A 298 10.38 16.73 5.85
C TRP A 298 10.77 16.39 7.28
N ARG A 299 10.62 15.13 7.68
CA ARG A 299 11.10 14.67 8.99
C ARG A 299 12.60 14.45 8.97
N THR A 300 13.23 14.64 10.13
CA THR A 300 14.71 14.67 10.25
C THR A 300 15.31 13.33 10.63
N GLY A 301 14.53 12.35 10.97
CA GLY A 301 14.98 11.10 11.58
C GLY A 301 14.88 11.14 13.10
N GLY A 302 15.00 9.99 13.72
CA GLY A 302 14.87 9.80 15.17
C GLY A 302 14.52 8.35 15.48
N THR A 303 14.07 8.09 16.71
CA THR A 303 13.47 6.78 17.02
C THR A 303 12.11 6.66 16.34
N LEU A 304 11.65 5.42 16.14
CA LEU A 304 10.34 5.13 15.54
C LEU A 304 9.21 5.93 16.22
N ASP A 305 9.16 5.92 17.56
CA ASP A 305 8.11 6.60 18.33
C ASP A 305 8.16 8.12 18.13
N GLN A 306 9.36 8.71 18.08
CA GLN A 306 9.53 10.14 17.82
C GLN A 306 9.00 10.52 16.44
N ILE A 307 9.35 9.74 15.42
CA ILE A 307 8.93 10.00 14.04
C ILE A 307 7.42 9.87 13.87
N ILE A 308 6.83 8.82 14.47
CA ILE A 308 5.38 8.59 14.43
C ILE A 308 4.62 9.71 15.17
N ASP A 309 5.18 10.18 16.28
CA ASP A 309 4.56 11.28 17.01
C ASP A 309 4.67 12.62 16.27
N GLU A 310 5.84 12.94 15.71
CA GLU A 310 6.03 14.13 14.85
C GLU A 310 5.15 14.07 13.58
N ALA A 311 4.89 12.88 13.07
CA ALA A 311 4.01 12.67 11.93
C ALA A 311 2.50 12.76 12.27
N HIS A 312 2.15 13.04 13.53
CA HIS A 312 0.80 13.05 14.08
C HIS A 312 0.06 11.70 13.92
N LEU A 313 0.81 10.61 13.86
CA LEU A 313 0.26 9.25 13.74
C LEU A 313 0.31 8.46 15.05
N SER A 314 0.77 9.06 16.16
CA SER A 314 0.72 8.42 17.47
C SER A 314 -0.71 8.39 18.03
N PRO A 315 -1.02 7.48 18.98
CA PRO A 315 -2.35 7.32 19.55
C PRO A 315 -3.02 8.63 20.00
N ARG A 316 -2.26 9.54 20.61
CA ARG A 316 -2.81 10.82 21.10
C ARG A 316 -3.36 11.69 19.98
N TRP A 317 -2.59 11.85 18.88
CA TRP A 317 -2.99 12.70 17.77
C TRP A 317 -4.17 12.12 16.99
N VAL A 318 -4.15 10.79 16.80
CA VAL A 318 -5.23 10.09 16.10
C VAL A 318 -6.53 10.15 16.91
N LEU A 319 -6.48 9.95 18.25
CA LEU A 319 -7.66 10.10 19.10
C LEU A 319 -8.20 11.53 19.11
N GLU A 320 -7.33 12.55 19.21
CA GLU A 320 -7.74 13.96 19.15
C GLU A 320 -8.45 14.29 17.83
N ALA A 321 -7.91 13.79 16.72
CA ALA A 321 -8.54 13.98 15.41
C ALA A 321 -9.90 13.28 15.31
N ILE A 322 -10.04 12.07 15.85
CA ILE A 322 -11.31 11.34 15.89
C ILE A 322 -12.32 12.05 16.80
N ASP A 323 -11.90 12.48 17.99
CA ASP A 323 -12.75 13.26 18.92
C ASP A 323 -13.28 14.54 18.24
N LYS A 324 -12.43 15.26 17.51
CA LYS A 324 -12.83 16.42 16.71
C LYS A 324 -13.79 16.04 15.59
N PHE A 325 -13.45 15.00 14.82
CA PHE A 325 -14.28 14.53 13.71
C PHE A 325 -15.68 14.16 14.17
N THR A 326 -15.83 13.44 15.27
CA THR A 326 -17.14 13.02 15.77
C THR A 326 -17.91 14.16 16.43
N SER A 327 -17.26 15.00 17.24
CA SER A 327 -17.93 16.13 17.93
C SER A 327 -18.43 17.23 16.99
N GLU A 328 -17.76 17.43 15.85
CA GLU A 328 -18.14 18.43 14.86
C GLU A 328 -19.01 17.84 13.71
N ARG A 329 -19.61 16.67 13.92
CA ARG A 329 -20.35 15.97 12.85
C ARG A 329 -21.51 16.79 12.31
N ASP A 330 -22.30 17.42 13.15
CA ASP A 330 -23.45 18.21 12.71
C ASP A 330 -22.99 19.39 11.83
N ILE A 331 -21.89 20.04 12.19
CA ILE A 331 -21.28 21.13 11.42
C ILE A 331 -20.81 20.59 10.05
N ARG A 332 -20.19 19.38 10.02
CA ARG A 332 -19.77 18.78 8.75
C ARG A 332 -20.95 18.48 7.84
N LEU A 333 -22.02 17.89 8.39
CA LEU A 333 -23.20 17.53 7.60
C LEU A 333 -23.91 18.77 7.06
N GLU A 334 -24.00 19.84 7.84
CA GLU A 334 -24.53 21.12 7.38
C GLU A 334 -23.67 21.68 6.21
N ARG A 335 -22.34 21.65 6.35
CA ARG A 335 -21.43 22.09 5.28
C ARG A 335 -21.53 21.24 4.03
N LEU A 336 -21.71 19.93 4.15
CA LEU A 336 -21.91 19.01 3.03
C LEU A 336 -23.23 19.33 2.31
N ASN A 337 -24.32 19.53 3.04
CA ASN A 337 -25.62 19.89 2.47
C ASN A 337 -25.57 21.24 1.73
N ASN A 338 -24.84 22.22 2.27
CA ASN A 338 -24.67 23.52 1.63
C ASN A 338 -23.78 23.51 0.36
N GLN A 339 -23.07 22.43 0.08
CA GLN A 339 -22.28 22.25 -1.13
C GLN A 339 -23.06 21.56 -2.27
N LEU A 340 -24.20 20.96 -1.94
CA LEU A 340 -25.09 20.39 -2.97
C LEU A 340 -25.90 21.53 -3.59
N PRO A 341 -25.98 21.66 -4.93
CA PRO A 341 -26.87 22.58 -5.57
C PRO A 341 -28.32 22.18 -5.29
N ASP A 342 -29.21 23.18 -5.14
CA ASP A 342 -30.65 23.00 -5.01
C ASP A 342 -31.25 22.20 -6.19
#